data_3627249fa681232b39571fb7ad4f00be
#
_entry.id   3627249fa681232b39571fb7ad4f00be
#
_cell.length_a   1.000
_cell.length_b   1.000
_cell.length_c   1.000
_cell.angle_alpha   90.00
_cell.angle_beta   90.00
_cell.angle_gamma   90.00
#
_symmetry.space_group_name_H-M   'P 1'
#
loop_
_entity.id
_entity.type
_entity.pdbx_description
1 polymer ?
#
loop_
_entity_poly.entity_id
_entity_poly.type
_entity_poly.pdbx_seq_one_letter_code
_entity_poly.pdbx_strand_id
1 'polypeptide(L)'
;MCSYITEKTAIHGSAKGADGWSSVASAQVYFDHPYHVALDHALSIDFLTGDATRKVAVEMSADSARALVASILAALESGEQAHG
;
A
#
# COMPACT_ATOMS: atom_id res chain seq x y z
N MET A 1 -3.62 24.35 -3.80
CA MET A 1 -2.84 23.31 -4.48
C MET A 1 -2.32 22.29 -3.48
N CYS A 2 -2.55 21.04 -3.74
CA CYS A 2 -2.01 20.00 -2.88
C CYS A 2 -0.56 19.73 -3.24
N SER A 3 0.30 19.88 -2.25
CA SER A 3 1.70 19.52 -2.38
C SER A 3 1.91 18.24 -1.59
N TYR A 4 2.33 17.19 -2.26
CA TYR A 4 2.50 15.91 -1.60
C TYR A 4 3.77 15.23 -2.08
N ILE A 5 4.26 14.36 -1.24
CA ILE A 5 5.45 13.56 -1.53
C ILE A 5 5.00 12.13 -1.69
N THR A 6 5.39 11.52 -2.80
CA THR A 6 5.17 10.10 -3.00
C THR A 6 6.35 9.34 -2.40
N GLU A 7 6.05 8.47 -1.45
CA GLU A 7 7.05 7.58 -0.87
C GLU A 7 7.05 6.31 -1.70
N LYS A 8 8.21 5.90 -2.15
CA LYS A 8 8.33 4.73 -3.01
C LYS A 8 9.24 3.70 -2.36
N THR A 9 8.76 2.46 -2.30
CA THR A 9 9.47 1.37 -1.64
C THR A 9 9.55 0.17 -2.58
N ALA A 10 10.74 -0.37 -2.75
CA ALA A 10 10.88 -1.65 -3.43
C ALA A 10 10.35 -2.74 -2.51
N ILE A 11 9.60 -3.67 -3.06
CA ILE A 11 9.08 -4.80 -2.30
C ILE A 11 9.33 -6.10 -3.06
N HIS A 12 9.35 -7.18 -2.31
CA HIS A 12 9.44 -8.54 -2.86
C HIS A 12 8.15 -9.24 -2.48
N GLY A 13 7.22 -9.33 -3.40
CA GLY A 13 5.92 -9.90 -3.10
C GLY A 13 5.08 -10.14 -4.32
N SER A 14 3.83 -10.45 -4.08
CA SER A 14 2.87 -10.68 -5.15
C SER A 14 1.51 -10.14 -4.75
N ALA A 15 0.69 -9.85 -5.75
CA ALA A 15 -0.67 -9.38 -5.52
C ALA A 15 -1.62 -10.18 -6.40
N LYS A 16 -2.81 -10.42 -5.87
CA LYS A 16 -3.85 -11.12 -6.60
C LYS A 16 -4.84 -10.11 -7.18
N GLY A 17 -5.05 -10.18 -8.46
CA GLY A 17 -6.06 -9.40 -9.15
C GLY A 17 -7.05 -10.31 -9.85
N ALA A 18 -7.83 -9.74 -10.77
CA ALA A 18 -8.83 -10.49 -11.52
C ALA A 18 -8.22 -11.65 -12.29
N ASP A 19 -7.00 -11.47 -12.77
CA ASP A 19 -6.30 -12.46 -13.59
C ASP A 19 -5.40 -13.39 -12.77
N GLY A 20 -5.55 -13.41 -11.45
CA GLY A 20 -4.76 -14.25 -10.57
C GLY A 20 -3.60 -13.49 -9.93
N TRP A 21 -2.57 -14.21 -9.53
CA TRP A 21 -1.41 -13.66 -8.83
C TRP A 21 -0.38 -13.14 -9.80
N SER A 22 0.23 -12.02 -9.47
CA SER A 22 1.33 -11.43 -10.23
C SER A 22 2.36 -10.88 -9.27
N SER A 23 3.62 -10.92 -9.67
CA SER A 23 4.69 -10.33 -8.87
C SER A 23 4.55 -8.81 -8.83
N VAL A 24 4.77 -8.22 -7.66
CA VAL A 24 4.87 -6.77 -7.53
C VAL A 24 6.28 -6.43 -7.06
N ALA A 25 6.79 -5.32 -7.58
CA ALA A 25 8.18 -4.93 -7.35
C ALA A 25 8.30 -3.66 -6.51
N SER A 26 7.24 -2.88 -6.40
CA SER A 26 7.29 -1.64 -5.62
C SER A 26 5.90 -1.23 -5.15
N ALA A 27 5.90 -0.39 -4.12
CA ALA A 27 4.70 0.28 -3.66
C ALA A 27 4.95 1.77 -3.67
N GLN A 28 3.96 2.54 -4.09
CA GLN A 28 3.98 4.00 -4.00
C GLN A 28 2.92 4.42 -3.01
N VAL A 29 3.31 5.24 -2.04
CA VAL A 29 2.43 5.68 -0.96
C VAL A 29 2.36 7.20 -0.98
N TYR A 30 1.16 7.74 -1.01
CA TYR A 30 0.99 9.19 -1.04
C TYR A 30 -0.31 9.59 -0.33
N PHE A 31 -0.40 10.85 0.03
CA PHE A 31 -1.57 11.39 0.72
C PHE A 31 -2.06 12.58 -0.10
N ASP A 32 -3.23 12.43 -0.73
CA ASP A 32 -3.75 13.40 -1.68
C ASP A 32 -5.25 13.23 -1.80
N HIS A 33 -5.85 13.94 -2.75
CA HIS A 33 -7.27 13.80 -3.04
C HIS A 33 -7.56 12.38 -3.52
N PRO A 34 -8.57 11.70 -2.94
CA PRO A 34 -8.90 10.34 -3.36
C PRO A 34 -9.59 10.31 -4.71
N TYR A 35 -9.55 9.15 -5.34
CA TYR A 35 -10.28 8.90 -6.57
C TYR A 35 -11.70 8.45 -6.32
N HIS A 36 -11.96 7.78 -5.22
CA HIS A 36 -13.25 7.13 -4.98
C HIS A 36 -13.78 7.35 -3.57
N VAL A 37 -13.00 7.15 -2.54
CA VAL A 37 -13.47 7.24 -1.16
C VAL A 37 -13.92 8.68 -0.84
N ALA A 38 -15.01 8.82 -0.08
CA ALA A 38 -15.61 10.12 0.21
C ALA A 38 -14.89 10.84 1.36
N LEU A 39 -13.68 11.28 1.08
CA LEU A 39 -12.82 11.99 2.03
C LEU A 39 -12.17 13.16 1.30
N ASP A 40 -11.79 14.21 2.05
CA ASP A 40 -11.04 15.33 1.44
C ASP A 40 -9.65 14.89 1.01
N HIS A 41 -9.00 14.08 1.83
CA HIS A 41 -7.68 13.50 1.56
C HIS A 41 -7.68 12.05 1.98
N ALA A 42 -6.92 11.24 1.26
CA ALA A 42 -6.80 9.83 1.56
C ALA A 42 -5.37 9.38 1.44
N LEU A 43 -5.00 8.42 2.24
CA LEU A 43 -3.74 7.69 2.11
C LEU A 43 -3.95 6.67 0.99
N SER A 44 -3.13 6.75 -0.03
CA SER A 44 -3.23 5.90 -1.20
C SER A 44 -2.00 5.04 -1.33
N ILE A 45 -2.19 3.80 -1.71
CA ILE A 45 -1.09 2.86 -1.96
C ILE A 45 -1.32 2.23 -3.32
N ASP A 46 -0.33 2.36 -4.20
CA ASP A 46 -0.32 1.69 -5.50
C ASP A 46 0.76 0.62 -5.47
N PHE A 47 0.37 -0.60 -5.80
CA PHE A 47 1.32 -1.70 -5.96
C PHE A 47 1.60 -1.90 -7.44
N LEU A 48 2.88 -1.88 -7.80
CA LEU A 48 3.31 -1.86 -9.19
C LEU A 48 4.15 -3.08 -9.52
N THR A 49 3.97 -3.57 -10.74
CA THR A 49 4.80 -4.64 -11.28
C THR A 49 6.17 -4.10 -11.66
N GLY A 50 7.07 -4.98 -12.09
CA GLY A 50 8.42 -4.56 -12.46
C GLY A 50 8.48 -3.58 -13.61
N ASP A 51 7.48 -3.59 -14.51
CA ASP A 51 7.39 -2.64 -15.62
C ASP A 51 6.58 -1.39 -15.26
N ALA A 52 6.36 -1.16 -13.96
CA ALA A 52 5.63 -0.01 -13.42
C ALA A 52 4.14 0.02 -13.76
N THR A 53 3.56 -1.13 -14.08
CA THR A 53 2.12 -1.26 -14.26
C THR A 53 1.45 -1.36 -12.89
N ARG A 54 0.42 -0.54 -12.66
CA ARG A 54 -0.33 -0.61 -11.41
C ARG A 54 -1.16 -1.88 -11.38
N LYS A 55 -0.90 -2.72 -10.39
CA LYS A 55 -1.62 -3.97 -10.21
C LYS A 55 -2.80 -3.81 -9.28
N VAL A 56 -2.61 -3.10 -8.16
CA VAL A 56 -3.65 -2.88 -7.14
C VAL A 56 -3.48 -1.48 -6.61
N ALA A 57 -4.60 -0.80 -6.39
CA ALA A 57 -4.62 0.52 -5.77
C ALA A 57 -5.59 0.49 -4.59
N VAL A 58 -5.20 1.12 -3.50
CA VAL A 58 -6.01 1.17 -2.27
C VAL A 58 -6.07 2.61 -1.78
N GLU A 59 -7.23 3.01 -1.27
CA GLU A 59 -7.42 4.31 -0.63
C GLU A 59 -7.98 4.11 0.76
N MET A 60 -7.55 4.91 1.71
CA MET A 60 -8.06 4.82 3.08
C MET A 60 -7.88 6.13 3.83
N SER A 61 -8.58 6.28 4.94
CA SER A 61 -8.38 7.43 5.80
C SER A 61 -7.01 7.38 6.47
N ALA A 62 -6.54 8.54 6.92
CA ALA A 62 -5.27 8.62 7.64
C ALA A 62 -5.26 7.72 8.88
N ASP A 63 -6.37 7.70 9.62
CA ASP A 63 -6.46 6.87 10.82
C ASP A 63 -6.43 5.38 10.48
N SER A 64 -7.09 4.99 9.40
CA SER A 64 -7.04 3.60 8.93
C SER A 64 -5.62 3.21 8.52
N ALA A 65 -4.91 4.13 7.88
CA ALA A 65 -3.52 3.88 7.49
C ALA A 65 -2.62 3.65 8.71
N ARG A 66 -2.79 4.47 9.75
CA ARG A 66 -2.03 4.31 11.00
C ARG A 66 -2.33 2.98 11.67
N ALA A 67 -3.61 2.59 11.69
CA ALA A 67 -4.01 1.31 12.24
C ALA A 67 -3.42 0.14 11.44
N LEU A 68 -3.39 0.29 10.12
CA LEU A 68 -2.82 -0.74 9.25
C LEU A 68 -1.32 -0.90 9.49
N VAL A 69 -0.60 0.21 9.64
CA VAL A 69 0.83 0.18 9.96
C VAL A 69 1.06 -0.58 11.27
N ALA A 70 0.26 -0.27 12.30
CA ALA A 70 0.38 -0.95 13.58
C ALA A 70 0.11 -2.46 13.46
N SER A 71 -0.87 -2.83 12.66
CA SER A 71 -1.20 -4.25 12.43
C SER A 71 -0.08 -4.96 11.70
N ILE A 72 0.54 -4.32 10.72
CA ILE A 72 1.67 -4.89 9.99
C ILE A 72 2.83 -5.15 10.94
N LEU A 73 3.18 -4.16 11.77
CA LEU A 73 4.28 -4.31 12.71
C LEU A 73 4.00 -5.41 13.73
N ALA A 74 2.77 -5.48 14.23
CA ALA A 74 2.38 -6.51 15.21
C ALA A 74 2.46 -7.91 14.59
N ALA A 75 2.00 -8.06 13.35
CA ALA A 75 2.04 -9.35 12.66
C ALA A 75 3.47 -9.79 12.40
N LEU A 76 4.35 -8.87 12.02
CA LEU A 76 5.76 -9.18 11.80
C LEU A 76 6.41 -9.63 13.09
N GLU A 77 6.19 -8.91 14.18
CA GLU A 77 6.76 -9.26 15.49
C GLU A 77 6.31 -10.64 15.93
N SER A 78 5.00 -10.91 15.87
CA SER A 78 4.45 -12.20 16.28
C SER A 78 4.95 -13.33 15.38
N GLY A 79 4.96 -13.11 14.08
CA GLY A 79 5.38 -14.11 13.12
C GLY A 79 6.86 -14.44 13.21
N GLU A 80 7.69 -13.43 13.37
CA GLU A 80 9.14 -13.63 13.48
C GLU A 80 9.51 -14.32 14.78
N GLN A 81 8.80 -14.03 15.87
CA GLN A 81 9.01 -14.75 17.13
C GLN A 81 8.62 -16.21 17.02
N ALA A 82 7.54 -16.52 16.28
CA ALA A 82 7.06 -17.89 16.14
C ALA A 82 7.90 -18.71 15.15
N HIS A 83 8.44 -18.08 14.11
CA HIS A 83 9.09 -18.76 12.99
C HIS A 83 10.58 -18.44 12.83
N GLY A 84 11.01 -17.48 13.56
CA GLY A 84 12.39 -17.04 13.49
C GLY A 84 13.27 -17.56 14.54
#